data_a098dc7ef863ecff1029b8e06bedeb83
#
_entry.id   a098dc7ef863ecff1029b8e06bedeb83
#
_cell.length_a   1.000
_cell.length_b   1.000
_cell.length_c   1.000
_cell.angle_alpha   90.00
_cell.angle_beta   90.00
_cell.angle_gamma   90.00
#
_symmetry.space_group_name_H-M   'P 1'
#
loop_
_entity.id
_entity.type
_entity.pdbx_description
1 polymer ?
#
loop_
_entity_poly.entity_id
_entity_poly.type
_entity_poly.pdbx_seq_one_letter_code
_entity_poly.pdbx_strand_id
1 'polypeptide(L)'
;MKTDTMQDEPKLILTYPHKTILNWIAFVTIISFSSIMTWILKNLIHEGTDESGRMIIVIALVCIPLLLCLLVCYFYLNAVKLEIDKNNSLKYYTYGSRGHSVLDFRFAMEDIQEIKGSKLPLGCSKVTLRIKNPIFCGFYEKKIDKQINVSVIAEREKVDFFIQDFLNRHSDKL
;
A
#
# COMPACT_ATOMS: atom_id res chain seq x y z
N MET A 1 4.18 -2.43 39.91
CA MET A 1 3.51 -1.19 39.52
C MET A 1 3.29 -1.28 38.02
N LYS A 2 2.12 -1.77 37.58
CA LYS A 2 1.72 -1.82 36.17
C LYS A 2 1.23 -0.43 35.79
N THR A 3 2.01 0.31 35.07
CA THR A 3 1.54 1.49 34.34
C THR A 3 0.68 0.98 33.19
N ASP A 4 -0.62 0.97 33.39
CA ASP A 4 -1.59 0.91 32.30
C ASP A 4 -1.34 2.13 31.41
N THR A 5 -0.55 1.94 30.38
CA THR A 5 -0.52 2.86 29.24
C THR A 5 -1.89 2.75 28.60
N MET A 6 -2.78 3.66 28.97
CA MET A 6 -3.99 3.96 28.24
C MET A 6 -3.57 4.20 26.78
N GLN A 7 -3.69 3.18 25.94
CA GLN A 7 -3.50 3.34 24.50
C GLN A 7 -4.62 4.27 24.04
N ASP A 8 -4.27 5.53 23.84
CA ASP A 8 -5.18 6.51 23.24
C ASP A 8 -5.60 5.97 21.87
N GLU A 9 -6.89 5.64 21.76
CA GLU A 9 -7.45 5.18 20.49
C GLU A 9 -7.22 6.25 19.42
N PRO A 10 -6.66 5.87 18.27
CA PRO A 10 -6.39 6.80 17.18
C PRO A 10 -7.70 7.44 16.68
N LYS A 11 -7.66 8.73 16.37
CA LYS A 11 -8.80 9.47 15.83
C LYS A 11 -9.24 8.92 14.46
N LEU A 12 -8.29 8.54 13.62
CA LEU A 12 -8.53 8.04 12.29
C LEU A 12 -7.44 7.04 11.90
N ILE A 13 -7.84 5.95 11.26
CA ILE A 13 -6.92 4.95 10.70
C ILE A 13 -7.19 4.83 9.20
N LEU A 14 -6.20 5.18 8.40
CA LEU A 14 -6.18 4.94 6.97
C LEU A 14 -5.40 3.66 6.69
N THR A 15 -6.07 2.64 6.18
CA THR A 15 -5.46 1.36 5.79
C THR A 15 -6.23 0.75 4.63
N TYR A 16 -5.55 -0.09 3.87
CA TYR A 16 -6.17 -0.79 2.74
C TYR A 16 -7.22 -1.82 3.24
N PRO A 17 -8.50 -1.67 2.87
CA PRO A 17 -9.58 -2.48 3.44
C PRO A 17 -9.58 -3.93 2.93
N HIS A 18 -9.06 -4.17 1.71
CA HIS A 18 -9.18 -5.46 1.02
C HIS A 18 -7.90 -6.32 1.09
N LYS A 19 -7.13 -6.21 2.17
CA LYS A 19 -5.86 -6.96 2.33
C LYS A 19 -6.04 -8.47 2.17
N THR A 20 -7.12 -9.02 2.72
CA THR A 20 -7.43 -10.45 2.61
C THR A 20 -7.69 -10.86 1.16
N ILE A 21 -8.45 -10.05 0.42
CA ILE A 21 -8.72 -10.29 -1.02
C ILE A 21 -7.41 -10.23 -1.80
N LEU A 22 -6.54 -9.28 -1.51
CA LEU A 22 -5.25 -9.15 -2.17
C LEU A 22 -4.36 -10.38 -1.94
N ASN A 23 -4.35 -10.93 -0.73
CA ASN A 23 -3.62 -12.16 -0.41
C ASN A 23 -4.18 -13.35 -1.19
N TRP A 24 -5.52 -13.47 -1.30
CA TRP A 24 -6.14 -14.50 -2.12
C TRP A 24 -5.80 -14.37 -3.61
N ILE A 25 -5.84 -13.15 -4.16
CA ILE A 25 -5.43 -12.89 -5.55
C ILE A 25 -3.97 -13.31 -5.76
N ALA A 26 -3.06 -12.93 -4.85
CA ALA A 26 -1.65 -13.31 -4.91
C ALA A 26 -1.48 -14.84 -4.90
N PHE A 27 -2.19 -15.53 -4.00
CA PHE A 27 -2.14 -16.99 -3.88
C PHE A 27 -2.64 -17.69 -5.14
N VAL A 28 -3.81 -17.28 -5.66
CA VAL A 28 -4.39 -17.82 -6.90
C VAL A 28 -3.46 -17.55 -8.09
N THR A 29 -2.85 -16.36 -8.15
CA THR A 29 -1.89 -16.01 -9.22
C THR A 29 -0.66 -16.92 -9.20
N ILE A 30 -0.11 -17.19 -8.02
CA ILE A 30 1.07 -18.08 -7.88
C ILE A 30 0.71 -19.50 -8.31
N ILE A 31 -0.44 -20.04 -7.86
CA ILE A 31 -0.88 -21.38 -8.24
C ILE A 31 -1.12 -21.47 -9.76
N SER A 32 -1.83 -20.49 -10.32
CA SER A 32 -2.12 -20.44 -11.76
C SER A 32 -0.83 -20.37 -12.56
N PHE A 33 0.11 -19.53 -12.16
CA PHE A 33 1.43 -19.43 -12.83
C PHE A 33 2.18 -20.75 -12.78
N SER A 34 2.25 -21.41 -11.64
CA SER A 34 2.91 -22.71 -11.47
C SER A 34 2.26 -23.79 -12.33
N SER A 35 0.93 -23.84 -12.38
CA SER A 35 0.18 -24.80 -13.19
C SER A 35 0.41 -24.58 -14.69
N ILE A 36 0.39 -23.33 -15.13
CA ILE A 36 0.63 -22.94 -16.51
C ILE A 36 2.06 -23.28 -16.95
N MET A 37 3.06 -22.98 -16.12
CA MET A 37 4.45 -23.30 -16.39
C MET A 37 4.66 -24.82 -16.51
N THR A 38 4.02 -25.60 -15.65
CA THR A 38 4.07 -27.06 -15.69
C THR A 38 3.42 -27.59 -16.99
N TRP A 39 2.29 -27.02 -17.40
CA TRP A 39 1.61 -27.39 -18.63
C TRP A 39 2.43 -27.03 -19.88
N ILE A 40 3.04 -25.84 -19.93
CA ILE A 40 3.93 -25.42 -21.03
C ILE A 40 5.13 -26.36 -21.14
N LEU A 41 5.79 -26.66 -20.01
CA LEU A 41 6.91 -27.59 -19.96
C LEU A 41 6.52 -28.98 -20.51
N LYS A 42 5.36 -29.48 -20.09
CA LYS A 42 4.86 -30.79 -20.54
C LYS A 42 4.59 -30.81 -22.05
N ASN A 43 4.01 -29.72 -22.59
CA ASN A 43 3.67 -29.65 -24.04
C ASN A 43 4.87 -29.30 -24.93
N LEU A 44 5.85 -28.54 -24.44
CA LEU A 44 7.11 -28.31 -25.14
C LEU A 44 7.92 -29.64 -25.34
N ILE A 45 7.73 -30.58 -24.42
CA ILE A 45 8.40 -31.89 -24.48
C ILE A 45 7.64 -32.84 -25.43
N HIS A 46 6.36 -32.61 -25.71
CA HIS A 46 5.50 -33.66 -26.26
C HIS A 46 4.90 -33.39 -27.62
N GLU A 47 5.17 -32.37 -28.42
CA GLU A 47 4.72 -32.38 -29.83
C GLU A 47 4.59 -31.03 -30.54
N GLY A 48 4.91 -31.12 -31.77
CA GLY A 48 4.56 -30.64 -33.10
C GLY A 48 3.30 -29.81 -33.33
N THR A 49 3.05 -28.73 -32.62
CA THR A 49 2.00 -27.75 -32.96
C THR A 49 2.60 -26.56 -33.70
N ASP A 50 1.78 -25.93 -34.55
CA ASP A 50 2.13 -24.81 -35.41
C ASP A 50 2.86 -23.70 -34.62
N GLU A 51 4.03 -23.27 -35.11
CA GLU A 51 4.99 -22.43 -34.37
C GLU A 51 4.42 -21.08 -33.98
N SER A 52 3.55 -20.49 -34.81
CA SER A 52 2.93 -19.19 -34.59
C SER A 52 1.86 -19.22 -33.50
N GLY A 53 1.03 -20.25 -33.47
CA GLY A 53 -0.03 -20.40 -32.46
C GLY A 53 0.55 -20.66 -31.07
N ARG A 54 1.67 -21.37 -30.98
CA ARG A 54 2.40 -21.59 -29.73
C ARG A 54 2.94 -20.31 -29.15
N MET A 55 3.54 -19.44 -29.96
CA MET A 55 4.11 -18.17 -29.50
C MET A 55 3.04 -17.28 -28.87
N ILE A 56 1.88 -17.15 -29.50
CA ILE A 56 0.78 -16.31 -28.98
C ILE A 56 0.27 -16.84 -27.63
N ILE A 57 0.08 -18.16 -27.52
CA ILE A 57 -0.38 -18.79 -26.28
C ILE A 57 0.67 -18.61 -25.17
N VAL A 58 1.94 -18.82 -25.45
CA VAL A 58 3.03 -18.66 -24.47
C VAL A 58 3.13 -17.21 -24.02
N ILE A 59 3.05 -16.24 -24.93
CA ILE A 59 3.09 -14.82 -24.60
C ILE A 59 1.89 -14.46 -23.71
N ALA A 60 0.67 -14.85 -24.06
CA ALA A 60 -0.51 -14.56 -23.25
C ALA A 60 -0.42 -15.20 -21.84
N LEU A 61 0.02 -16.45 -21.77
CA LEU A 61 0.16 -17.20 -20.52
C LEU A 61 1.24 -16.66 -19.59
N VAL A 62 2.25 -15.97 -20.12
CA VAL A 62 3.29 -15.31 -19.31
C VAL A 62 2.90 -13.88 -18.96
N CYS A 63 2.34 -13.12 -19.90
CA CYS A 63 2.01 -11.71 -19.68
C CYS A 63 0.87 -11.52 -18.69
N ILE A 64 -0.16 -12.36 -18.70
CA ILE A 64 -1.30 -12.21 -17.79
C ILE A 64 -0.89 -12.40 -16.32
N PRO A 65 -0.21 -13.49 -15.92
CA PRO A 65 0.25 -13.64 -14.54
C PRO A 65 1.25 -12.54 -14.12
N LEU A 66 2.12 -12.11 -15.04
CA LEU A 66 3.07 -11.02 -14.77
C LEU A 66 2.35 -9.72 -14.46
N LEU A 67 1.34 -9.35 -15.25
CA LEU A 67 0.50 -8.18 -15.01
C LEU A 67 -0.23 -8.27 -13.66
N LEU A 68 -0.78 -9.45 -13.34
CA LEU A 68 -1.43 -9.68 -12.05
C LEU A 68 -0.44 -9.57 -10.90
N CYS A 69 0.77 -10.13 -11.02
CA CYS A 69 1.83 -9.97 -10.04
C CYS A 69 2.21 -8.51 -9.83
N LEU A 70 2.38 -7.74 -10.91
CA LEU A 70 2.68 -6.30 -10.82
C LEU A 70 1.55 -5.53 -10.13
N LEU A 71 0.30 -5.86 -10.43
CA LEU A 71 -0.86 -5.26 -9.78
C LEU A 71 -0.89 -5.57 -8.28
N VAL A 72 -0.68 -6.84 -7.90
CA VAL A 72 -0.60 -7.26 -6.49
C VAL A 72 0.55 -6.55 -5.79
N CYS A 73 1.74 -6.50 -6.38
CA CYS A 73 2.88 -5.78 -5.82
C CYS A 73 2.58 -4.30 -5.65
N TYR A 74 1.95 -3.65 -6.64
CA TYR A 74 1.55 -2.26 -6.54
C TYR A 74 0.63 -2.01 -5.34
N PHE A 75 -0.43 -2.81 -5.17
CA PHE A 75 -1.33 -2.67 -4.04
C PHE A 75 -0.65 -3.02 -2.72
N TYR A 76 0.18 -4.05 -2.69
CA TYR A 76 0.87 -4.47 -1.47
C TYR A 76 1.88 -3.43 -0.96
N LEU A 77 2.65 -2.83 -1.87
CA LEU A 77 3.60 -1.77 -1.54
C LEU A 77 2.90 -0.49 -1.04
N ASN A 78 1.65 -0.25 -1.46
CA ASN A 78 0.88 0.89 -1.00
C ASN A 78 -0.14 0.53 0.10
N ALA A 79 -0.23 -0.75 0.51
CA ALA A 79 -1.09 -1.23 1.59
C ALA A 79 -0.43 -0.99 2.96
N VAL A 80 -0.08 0.23 3.21
CA VAL A 80 0.50 0.73 4.46
C VAL A 80 -0.62 1.22 5.37
N LYS A 81 -0.27 1.55 6.60
CA LYS A 81 -1.20 2.07 7.59
C LYS A 81 -0.76 3.47 8.00
N LEU A 82 -1.67 4.41 7.98
CA LEU A 82 -1.49 5.74 8.55
C LEU A 82 -2.46 5.92 9.70
N GLU A 83 -1.95 6.15 10.88
CA GLU A 83 -2.72 6.46 12.08
C GLU A 83 -2.63 7.94 12.39
N ILE A 84 -3.75 8.54 12.75
CA ILE A 84 -3.86 9.91 13.17
C ILE A 84 -4.30 9.91 14.63
N ASP A 85 -3.44 10.41 15.48
CA ASP A 85 -3.68 10.53 16.91
C ASP A 85 -4.56 11.76 17.21
N LYS A 86 -5.18 11.78 18.40
CA LYS A 86 -5.95 12.93 18.91
C LYS A 86 -5.12 14.22 18.96
N ASN A 87 -3.83 14.09 19.19
CA ASN A 87 -2.86 15.18 19.21
C ASN A 87 -2.38 15.64 17.83
N ASN A 88 -3.04 15.21 16.74
CA ASN A 88 -2.65 15.49 15.37
C ASN A 88 -1.24 15.00 14.99
N SER A 89 -0.70 14.06 15.75
CA SER A 89 0.49 13.31 15.37
C SER A 89 0.12 12.18 14.43
N LEU A 90 0.84 12.06 13.34
CA LEU A 90 0.63 11.01 12.35
C LEU A 90 1.74 9.97 12.48
N LYS A 91 1.33 8.71 12.44
CA LYS A 91 2.22 7.56 12.49
C LYS A 91 2.04 6.76 11.21
N TYR A 92 3.09 6.67 10.42
CA TYR A 92 3.11 5.93 9.16
C TYR A 92 3.79 4.59 9.36
N TYR A 93 3.05 3.53 9.08
CA TYR A 93 3.51 2.16 9.25
C TYR A 93 3.65 1.48 7.90
N THR A 94 4.75 0.77 7.70
CA THR A 94 4.91 -0.17 6.61
C THR A 94 4.73 -1.60 7.09
N TYR A 95 4.51 -2.53 6.18
CA TYR A 95 4.45 -3.95 6.51
C TYR A 95 5.83 -4.56 6.35
N GLY A 96 6.40 -5.03 7.45
CA GLY A 96 7.61 -5.83 7.45
C GLY A 96 7.38 -7.21 6.82
N SER A 97 8.48 -7.91 6.54
CA SER A 97 8.51 -9.22 5.87
C SER A 97 7.67 -10.31 6.54
N ARG A 98 7.35 -10.15 7.83
CA ARG A 98 6.50 -11.09 8.60
C ARG A 98 5.04 -10.65 8.74
N GLY A 99 4.60 -9.65 7.98
CA GLY A 99 3.22 -9.14 8.03
C GLY A 99 2.90 -8.27 9.25
N HIS A 100 3.88 -7.98 10.10
CA HIS A 100 3.71 -7.03 11.19
C HIS A 100 3.89 -5.60 10.68
N SER A 101 3.08 -4.68 11.19
CA SER A 101 3.25 -3.25 10.90
C SER A 101 4.46 -2.71 11.66
N VAL A 102 5.37 -2.08 10.96
CA VAL A 102 6.56 -1.42 11.51
C VAL A 102 6.36 0.08 11.36
N LEU A 103 6.53 0.82 12.46
CA LEU A 103 6.47 2.27 12.44
C LEU A 103 7.72 2.81 11.74
N ASP A 104 7.52 3.41 10.55
CA ASP A 104 8.63 3.99 9.78
C ASP A 104 8.81 5.47 10.07
N PHE A 105 7.71 6.23 10.07
CA PHE A 105 7.76 7.67 10.22
C PHE A 105 6.73 8.19 11.20
N ARG A 106 7.13 9.21 11.94
CA ARG A 106 6.24 10.04 12.74
C ARG A 106 6.40 11.50 12.32
N PHE A 107 5.29 12.20 12.18
CA PHE A 107 5.26 13.61 11.78
C PHE A 107 4.00 14.28 12.31
N ALA A 108 4.00 15.60 12.37
CA ALA A 108 2.82 16.36 12.74
C ALA A 108 1.98 16.70 11.50
N MET A 109 0.69 16.98 11.70
CA MET A 109 -0.18 17.45 10.62
C MET A 109 0.35 18.74 9.96
N GLU A 110 1.05 19.55 10.72
CA GLU A 110 1.65 20.83 10.28
C GLU A 110 2.87 20.63 9.37
N ASP A 111 3.51 19.46 9.43
CA ASP A 111 4.65 19.12 8.56
C ASP A 111 4.22 18.72 7.15
N ILE A 112 2.92 18.53 6.92
CA ILE A 112 2.38 18.19 5.61
C ILE A 112 2.32 19.45 4.76
N GLN A 113 3.06 19.45 3.66
CA GLN A 113 3.11 20.55 2.71
C GLN A 113 2.07 20.43 1.60
N GLU A 114 1.79 19.20 1.18
CA GLU A 114 0.91 18.91 0.06
C GLU A 114 0.20 17.60 0.26
N ILE A 115 -1.10 17.57 -0.06
CA ILE A 115 -1.92 16.37 -0.10
C ILE A 115 -2.48 16.21 -1.51
N LYS A 116 -2.28 15.01 -2.08
CA LYS A 116 -2.88 14.62 -3.36
C LYS A 116 -3.73 13.38 -3.17
N GLY A 117 -5.01 13.47 -3.53
CA GLY A 117 -5.93 12.34 -3.58
C GLY A 117 -6.10 11.84 -5.00
N SER A 118 -6.12 10.54 -5.21
CA SER A 118 -6.50 9.92 -6.48
C SER A 118 -7.47 8.78 -6.25
N LYS A 119 -8.56 8.76 -7.02
CA LYS A 119 -9.57 7.72 -6.93
C LYS A 119 -9.06 6.42 -7.54
N LEU A 120 -9.30 5.32 -6.87
CA LEU A 120 -8.99 3.96 -7.31
C LEU A 120 -10.28 3.14 -7.43
N PRO A 121 -10.25 2.01 -8.14
CA PRO A 121 -11.37 1.06 -8.16
C PRO A 121 -11.66 0.48 -6.77
N LEU A 122 -12.75 -0.30 -6.66
CA LEU A 122 -13.19 -0.99 -5.43
C LEU A 122 -13.46 -0.06 -4.24
N GLY A 123 -13.95 1.16 -4.49
CA GLY A 123 -14.28 2.09 -3.41
C GLY A 123 -13.08 2.66 -2.65
N CYS A 124 -11.87 2.47 -3.18
CA CYS A 124 -10.64 2.96 -2.59
C CYS A 124 -10.22 4.32 -3.15
N SER A 125 -9.37 5.01 -2.41
CA SER A 125 -8.60 6.17 -2.87
C SER A 125 -7.18 6.06 -2.36
N LYS A 126 -6.23 6.56 -3.15
CA LYS A 126 -4.84 6.73 -2.74
C LYS A 126 -4.63 8.17 -2.32
N VAL A 127 -4.10 8.37 -1.15
CA VAL A 127 -3.62 9.67 -0.70
C VAL A 127 -2.09 9.67 -0.70
N THR A 128 -1.50 10.72 -1.26
CA THR A 128 -0.05 10.95 -1.25
C THR A 128 0.20 12.22 -0.47
N LEU A 129 1.06 12.12 0.53
CA LEU A 129 1.45 13.19 1.41
C LEU A 129 2.89 13.59 1.14
N ARG A 130 3.14 14.88 0.96
CA ARG A 130 4.48 15.46 0.94
C ARG A 130 4.77 16.05 2.30
N ILE A 131 5.77 15.51 2.98
CA ILE A 131 6.06 15.78 4.38
C ILE A 131 7.43 16.43 4.50
N LYS A 132 7.54 17.46 5.33
CA LYS A 132 8.78 18.14 5.65
C LYS A 132 9.28 17.65 7.02
N ASN A 133 10.58 17.35 7.10
CA ASN A 133 11.27 17.01 8.36
C ASN A 133 10.62 15.87 9.18
N PRO A 134 10.23 14.73 8.57
CA PRO A 134 9.66 13.62 9.33
C PRO A 134 10.71 13.01 10.27
N ILE A 135 10.22 12.39 11.35
CA ILE A 135 11.06 11.62 12.26
C ILE A 135 11.02 10.16 11.79
N PHE A 136 12.17 9.62 11.40
CA PHE A 136 12.31 8.20 11.13
C PHE A 136 12.37 7.42 12.43
N CYS A 137 11.53 6.39 12.56
CA CYS A 137 11.36 5.59 13.77
C CYS A 137 11.90 4.15 13.58
N GLY A 138 13.12 4.00 13.06
CA GLY A 138 13.80 2.70 12.94
C GLY A 138 14.46 2.27 14.27
N PHE A 139 15.63 1.64 14.19
CA PHE A 139 16.41 1.28 15.38
C PHE A 139 16.80 2.50 16.23
N TYR A 140 16.93 3.68 15.60
CA TYR A 140 17.16 4.96 16.26
C TYR A 140 16.22 6.00 15.67
N GLU A 141 15.60 6.82 16.52
CA GLU A 141 14.82 7.96 16.05
C GLU A 141 15.76 9.00 15.45
N LYS A 142 15.54 9.35 14.17
CA LYS A 142 16.32 10.34 13.46
C LYS A 142 15.40 11.30 12.72
N LYS A 143 15.57 12.59 12.98
CA LYS A 143 14.93 13.63 12.17
C LYS A 143 15.57 13.68 10.79
N ILE A 144 14.72 13.67 9.76
CA ILE A 144 15.16 13.74 8.37
C ILE A 144 14.95 15.16 7.87
N ASP A 145 16.04 15.87 7.58
CA ASP A 145 16.00 17.24 7.06
C ASP A 145 15.72 17.30 5.54
N LYS A 146 14.93 16.34 5.06
CA LYS A 146 14.52 16.25 3.65
C LYS A 146 13.02 16.06 3.56
N GLN A 147 12.46 16.53 2.45
CA GLN A 147 11.08 16.22 2.11
C GLN A 147 10.97 14.77 1.66
N ILE A 148 9.94 14.08 2.15
CA ILE A 148 9.59 12.73 1.72
C ILE A 148 8.15 12.70 1.20
N ASN A 149 7.90 11.78 0.28
CA ASN A 149 6.55 11.47 -0.17
C ASN A 149 6.15 10.13 0.39
N VAL A 150 5.04 10.08 1.11
CA VAL A 150 4.42 8.83 1.56
C VAL A 150 3.05 8.67 0.92
N SER A 151 2.66 7.45 0.67
CA SER A 151 1.35 7.16 0.07
C SER A 151 0.64 6.08 0.87
N VAL A 152 -0.67 6.23 1.00
CA VAL A 152 -1.53 5.20 1.60
C VAL A 152 -2.78 5.03 0.74
N ILE A 153 -3.26 3.77 0.65
CA ILE A 153 -4.53 3.44 0.02
C ILE A 153 -5.51 3.08 1.12
N ALA A 154 -6.67 3.71 1.13
CA ALA A 154 -7.72 3.46 2.10
C ALA A 154 -9.11 3.59 1.46
N GLU A 155 -10.15 3.34 2.24
CA GLU A 155 -11.53 3.60 1.85
C GLU A 155 -11.70 5.06 1.45
N ARG A 156 -12.43 5.29 0.34
CA ARG A 156 -12.60 6.63 -0.22
C ARG A 156 -13.16 7.63 0.78
N GLU A 157 -14.17 7.23 1.53
CA GLU A 157 -14.82 8.10 2.52
C GLU A 157 -13.84 8.57 3.60
N LYS A 158 -12.98 7.68 4.10
CA LYS A 158 -11.95 8.01 5.10
C LYS A 158 -10.88 8.95 4.54
N VAL A 159 -10.50 8.74 3.26
CA VAL A 159 -9.53 9.61 2.58
C VAL A 159 -10.13 10.99 2.34
N ASP A 160 -11.37 11.08 1.87
CA ASP A 160 -12.05 12.34 1.63
C ASP A 160 -12.24 13.12 2.95
N PHE A 161 -12.63 12.43 4.02
CA PHE A 161 -12.70 13.02 5.36
C PHE A 161 -11.34 13.57 5.83
N PHE A 162 -10.27 12.80 5.63
CA PHE A 162 -8.92 13.24 5.99
C PHE A 162 -8.48 14.48 5.22
N ILE A 163 -8.74 14.50 3.91
CA ILE A 163 -8.40 15.65 3.05
C ILE A 163 -9.20 16.89 3.49
N GLN A 164 -10.48 16.75 3.78
CA GLN A 164 -11.30 17.85 4.25
C GLN A 164 -10.85 18.38 5.64
N ASP A 165 -10.56 17.50 6.60
CA ASP A 165 -10.03 17.88 7.92
C ASP A 165 -8.72 18.67 7.80
N PHE A 166 -7.85 18.24 6.85
CA PHE A 166 -6.61 18.96 6.55
C PHE A 166 -6.86 20.34 5.96
N LEU A 167 -7.72 20.45 4.95
CA LEU A 167 -8.02 21.72 4.27
C LEU A 167 -8.66 22.73 5.24
N ASN A 168 -9.61 22.29 6.07
CA ASN A 168 -10.25 23.15 7.06
C ASN A 168 -9.23 23.74 8.03
N ARG A 169 -8.27 22.95 8.51
CA ARG A 169 -7.23 23.42 9.44
C ARG A 169 -6.22 24.38 8.81
N HIS A 170 -6.01 24.28 7.48
CA HIS A 170 -5.10 25.18 6.79
C HIS A 170 -5.79 26.47 6.31
N SER A 171 -7.11 26.43 6.07
CA SER A 171 -7.86 27.65 5.76
C SER A 171 -8.01 28.59 6.97
N ASP A 172 -8.03 28.05 8.19
CA ASP A 172 -8.10 28.87 9.42
C ASP A 172 -6.77 29.59 9.76
N LYS A 173 -5.69 29.30 9.01
CA LYS A 173 -4.35 29.92 9.21
C LYS A 173 -4.03 31.01 8.18
N LEU A 174 -4.92 31.25 7.19
CA LEU A 174 -4.81 32.31 6.18
C LEU A 174 -5.72 33.49 6.54
#